data_000c15087c2df4713a5c9a4cced75a15
#
_entry.id   000c15087c2df4713a5c9a4cced75a15
#
_cell.length_a   1.000
_cell.length_b   1.000
_cell.length_c   1.000
_cell.angle_alpha   90.00
_cell.angle_beta   90.00
_cell.angle_gamma   90.00
#
_symmetry.space_group_name_H-M   'P 1'
#
loop_
_entity.id
_entity.type
_entity.pdbx_description
1 polymer ?
#
loop_
_entity_poly.entity_id
_entity_poly.type
_entity_poly.pdbx_seq_one_letter_code
_entity_poly.pdbx_strand_id
1 'polypeptide(L)'
;MLWQAARLRSEVNAMLTRKMDGDSMLFYEGNTLVLAVVETDLDGGILMALQGELRSELAHHIQDELDAFTTVGVKVTVDFKNVTFVSASALNALLISQQLIDSLRQGQIVLRNIPDATYRKMDEIGLTELLMIED
;
A
#
# COMPACT_ATOMS: atom_id res chain seq x y z
N MET A 1 -12.74 26.93 -17.53
CA MET A 1 -12.84 26.14 -17.72
C MET A 1 -12.12 24.84 -17.47
N LEU A 2 -12.14 24.00 -18.44
CA LEU A 2 -11.59 22.64 -18.27
C LEU A 2 -10.12 22.63 -17.87
N TRP A 3 -9.34 23.53 -18.43
CA TRP A 3 -7.92 23.60 -18.09
C TRP A 3 -7.68 24.04 -16.64
N GLN A 4 -8.55 24.86 -16.07
CA GLN A 4 -8.45 25.26 -14.67
C GLN A 4 -8.77 24.08 -13.74
N ALA A 5 -9.76 23.29 -14.08
CA ALA A 5 -10.10 22.09 -13.32
C ALA A 5 -8.95 21.08 -13.36
N ALA A 6 -8.34 20.88 -14.53
CA ALA A 6 -7.20 20.00 -14.68
C ALA A 6 -5.99 20.51 -13.91
N ARG A 7 -5.76 21.82 -13.93
CA ARG A 7 -4.67 22.46 -13.19
C ARG A 7 -4.84 22.29 -11.67
N LEU A 8 -6.07 22.53 -11.16
CA LEU A 8 -6.36 22.36 -9.75
C LEU A 8 -6.15 20.91 -9.31
N ARG A 9 -6.57 19.96 -10.14
CA ARG A 9 -6.35 18.54 -9.86
C ARG A 9 -4.87 18.20 -9.84
N SER A 10 -4.10 18.76 -10.78
CA SER A 10 -2.66 18.57 -10.83
C SER A 10 -1.97 19.19 -9.62
N GLU A 11 -2.42 20.38 -9.19
CA GLU A 11 -1.87 21.03 -7.99
C GLU A 11 -2.17 20.23 -6.73
N VAL A 12 -3.38 19.67 -6.60
CA VAL A 12 -3.73 18.79 -5.48
C VAL A 12 -2.83 17.57 -5.46
N ASN A 13 -2.61 16.94 -6.60
CA ASN A 13 -1.71 15.78 -6.70
C ASN A 13 -0.27 16.19 -6.41
N ALA A 14 0.14 17.40 -6.82
CA ALA A 14 1.49 17.91 -6.57
C ALA A 14 1.74 18.25 -5.10
N MET A 15 0.68 18.34 -4.26
CA MET A 15 0.84 18.52 -2.82
C MET A 15 1.42 17.28 -2.15
N LEU A 16 1.28 16.11 -2.76
CA LEU A 16 1.92 14.89 -2.29
C LEU A 16 3.23 14.68 -3.04
N THR A 17 4.33 14.77 -2.32
CA THR A 17 5.67 14.56 -2.88
C THR A 17 6.26 13.27 -2.33
N ARG A 18 6.91 12.52 -3.20
CA ARG A 18 7.62 11.30 -2.84
C ARG A 18 9.11 11.59 -2.71
N LYS A 19 9.67 11.14 -1.60
CA LYS A 19 11.11 11.18 -1.37
C LYS A 19 11.62 9.77 -1.14
N MET A 20 12.77 9.45 -1.73
CA MET A 20 13.46 8.20 -1.44
C MET A 20 14.55 8.49 -0.41
N ASP A 21 14.63 7.65 0.61
CA ASP A 21 15.65 7.73 1.65
C ASP A 21 16.14 6.31 1.95
N GLY A 22 17.21 5.89 1.27
CA GLY A 22 17.70 4.53 1.34
C GLY A 22 16.63 3.55 0.87
N ASP A 23 16.24 2.61 1.75
CA ASP A 23 15.20 1.62 1.48
C ASP A 23 13.79 2.11 1.84
N SER A 24 13.65 3.41 2.10
CA SER A 24 12.37 4.00 2.52
C SER A 24 11.81 4.90 1.43
N MET A 25 10.49 4.81 1.23
CA MET A 25 9.73 5.78 0.44
C MET A 25 8.94 6.64 1.41
N LEU A 26 9.09 7.97 1.29
CA LEU A 26 8.42 8.91 2.15
C LEU A 26 7.49 9.79 1.31
N PHE A 27 6.24 9.90 1.75
CA PHE A 27 5.23 10.70 1.06
C PHE A 27 4.82 11.87 1.95
N TYR A 28 4.97 13.08 1.43
CA TYR A 28 4.70 14.32 2.14
C TYR A 28 3.57 15.10 1.49
N GLU A 29 2.78 15.75 2.33
CA GLU A 29 1.88 16.82 1.91
C GLU A 29 2.45 18.12 2.49
N GLY A 30 3.05 18.95 1.63
CA GLY A 30 3.84 20.07 2.10
C GLY A 30 5.02 19.61 2.95
N ASN A 31 5.07 20.03 4.20
CA ASN A 31 6.10 19.61 5.15
C ASN A 31 5.65 18.48 6.08
N THR A 32 4.43 17.98 5.90
CA THR A 32 3.87 16.95 6.76
C THR A 32 4.07 15.57 6.15
N LEU A 33 4.70 14.67 6.91
CA LEU A 33 4.84 13.27 6.49
C LEU A 33 3.47 12.59 6.60
N VAL A 34 2.96 12.08 5.48
CA VAL A 34 1.69 11.38 5.40
C VAL A 34 1.88 9.88 5.54
N LEU A 35 2.83 9.32 4.81
CA LEU A 35 3.09 7.89 4.81
C LEU A 35 4.59 7.62 4.65
N ALA A 36 5.10 6.70 5.44
CA ALA A 36 6.43 6.12 5.25
C ALA A 36 6.28 4.65 4.91
N VAL A 37 7.00 4.19 3.90
CA VAL A 37 7.07 2.79 3.50
C VAL A 37 8.53 2.35 3.65
N VAL A 38 8.79 1.47 4.59
CA VAL A 38 10.14 0.98 4.89
C VAL A 38 10.24 -0.48 4.50
N GLU A 39 11.16 -0.79 3.61
CA GLU A 39 11.37 -2.15 3.12
C GLU A 39 12.66 -2.73 3.69
N THR A 40 12.55 -3.90 4.32
CA THR A 40 13.68 -4.63 4.88
C THR A 40 13.58 -6.11 4.54
N ASP A 41 14.70 -6.82 4.61
CA ASP A 41 14.70 -8.27 4.38
C ASP A 41 13.99 -9.00 5.52
N LEU A 42 13.24 -10.04 5.17
CA LEU A 42 12.55 -10.89 6.14
C LEU A 42 12.51 -12.33 5.63
N ASP A 43 13.31 -13.21 6.22
CA ASP A 43 13.30 -14.66 5.96
C ASP A 43 13.23 -15.04 4.47
N GLY A 44 14.09 -14.41 3.67
CA GLY A 44 14.16 -14.66 2.23
C GLY A 44 13.15 -13.87 1.40
N GLY A 45 12.34 -13.03 2.04
CA GLY A 45 11.40 -12.13 1.38
C GLY A 45 11.61 -10.70 1.84
N ILE A 46 10.56 -9.89 1.72
CA ILE A 46 10.58 -8.47 2.07
C ILE A 46 9.53 -8.19 3.14
N LEU A 47 9.90 -7.41 4.14
CA LEU A 47 8.96 -6.79 5.07
C LEU A 47 8.72 -5.36 4.60
N MET A 48 7.48 -5.05 4.27
CA MET A 48 7.05 -3.70 3.90
C MET A 48 6.29 -3.11 5.09
N ALA A 49 6.96 -2.31 5.91
CA ALA A 49 6.35 -1.67 7.07
C ALA A 49 5.79 -0.32 6.68
N LEU A 50 4.50 -0.12 6.92
CA LEU A 50 3.80 1.12 6.62
C LEU A 50 3.60 1.93 7.91
N GLN A 51 3.79 3.24 7.82
CA GLN A 51 3.58 4.14 8.94
C GLN A 51 2.85 5.40 8.47
N GLY A 52 1.70 5.68 9.07
CA GLY A 52 0.89 6.85 8.77
C GLY A 52 -0.41 6.52 8.07
N GLU A 53 -0.79 7.34 7.09
CA GLU A 53 -2.07 7.23 6.40
C GLU A 53 -1.90 6.67 5.00
N LEU A 54 -2.55 5.55 4.73
CA LEU A 54 -2.59 4.97 3.39
C LEU A 54 -3.81 5.53 2.64
N ARG A 55 -3.63 6.74 2.13
CA ARG A 55 -4.67 7.50 1.42
C ARG A 55 -4.89 6.97 0.01
N SER A 56 -6.04 7.32 -0.58
CA SER A 56 -6.40 6.91 -1.94
C SER A 56 -5.35 7.30 -2.98
N GLU A 57 -4.76 8.49 -2.85
CA GLU A 57 -3.75 9.00 -3.78
C GLU A 57 -2.47 8.16 -3.78
N LEU A 58 -2.25 7.39 -2.71
CA LEU A 58 -1.05 6.58 -2.54
C LEU A 58 -1.26 5.10 -2.87
N ALA A 59 -2.51 4.70 -3.13
CA ALA A 59 -2.86 3.29 -3.36
C ALA A 59 -2.04 2.67 -4.50
N HIS A 60 -1.90 3.39 -5.62
CA HIS A 60 -1.18 2.87 -6.78
C HIS A 60 0.33 2.71 -6.53
N HIS A 61 0.91 3.53 -5.67
CA HIS A 61 2.32 3.40 -5.30
C HIS A 61 2.57 2.09 -4.56
N ILE A 62 1.66 1.74 -3.65
CA ILE A 62 1.76 0.48 -2.90
C ILE A 62 1.54 -0.70 -3.84
N GLN A 63 0.55 -0.61 -4.72
CA GLN A 63 0.30 -1.66 -5.71
C GLN A 63 1.52 -1.90 -6.61
N ASP A 64 2.11 -0.83 -7.14
CA ASP A 64 3.29 -0.92 -8.00
C ASP A 64 4.46 -1.57 -7.27
N GLU A 65 4.67 -1.20 -6.02
CA GLU A 65 5.75 -1.75 -5.20
C GLU A 65 5.53 -3.23 -4.91
N LEU A 66 4.31 -3.63 -4.55
CA LEU A 66 3.96 -5.03 -4.34
C LEU A 66 4.16 -5.84 -5.62
N ASP A 67 3.69 -5.32 -6.75
CA ASP A 67 3.79 -6.02 -8.03
C ASP A 67 5.25 -6.18 -8.48
N ALA A 68 6.09 -5.19 -8.18
CA ALA A 68 7.51 -5.26 -8.52
C ALA A 68 8.22 -6.44 -7.85
N PHE A 69 7.86 -6.76 -6.61
CA PHE A 69 8.43 -7.90 -5.88
C PHE A 69 7.76 -9.21 -6.26
N THR A 70 6.43 -9.23 -6.29
CA THR A 70 5.69 -10.49 -6.44
C THR A 70 5.79 -11.07 -7.84
N THR A 71 5.92 -10.24 -8.88
CA THR A 71 6.09 -10.71 -10.26
C THR A 71 7.42 -11.42 -10.48
N VAL A 72 8.40 -11.21 -9.60
CA VAL A 72 9.68 -11.94 -9.64
C VAL A 72 9.75 -13.02 -8.55
N GLY A 73 8.62 -13.39 -7.97
CA GLY A 73 8.52 -14.53 -7.06
C GLY A 73 8.82 -14.23 -5.60
N VAL A 74 8.92 -12.97 -5.21
CA VAL A 74 9.25 -12.59 -3.84
C VAL A 74 8.00 -12.57 -2.96
N LYS A 75 8.13 -13.07 -1.73
CA LYS A 75 7.11 -12.94 -0.70
C LYS A 75 7.23 -11.58 -0.04
N VAL A 76 6.13 -10.82 0.02
CA VAL A 76 6.07 -9.53 0.71
C VAL A 76 5.13 -9.65 1.91
N THR A 77 5.63 -9.32 3.09
CA THR A 77 4.82 -9.19 4.30
C THR A 77 4.57 -7.70 4.53
N VAL A 78 3.31 -7.29 4.49
CA VAL A 78 2.91 -5.89 4.70
C VAL A 78 2.48 -5.72 6.15
N ASP A 79 3.17 -4.86 6.88
CA ASP A 79 2.93 -4.62 8.30
C ASP A 79 2.16 -3.31 8.50
N PHE A 80 0.96 -3.41 9.07
CA PHE A 80 0.06 -2.28 9.32
C PHE A 80 0.12 -1.76 10.76
N LYS A 81 1.08 -2.21 11.56
CA LYS A 81 1.13 -1.88 12.99
C LYS A 81 1.03 -0.38 13.27
N ASN A 82 1.68 0.45 12.46
CA ASN A 82 1.73 1.89 12.65
C ASN A 82 0.88 2.67 11.63
N VAL A 83 -0.09 2.00 11.02
CA VAL A 83 -1.01 2.64 10.08
C VAL A 83 -2.22 3.17 10.85
N THR A 84 -2.57 4.44 10.62
CA THR A 84 -3.67 5.12 11.29
C THR A 84 -4.92 5.24 10.43
N PHE A 85 -4.79 5.07 9.12
CA PHE A 85 -5.90 5.16 8.17
C PHE A 85 -5.59 4.35 6.92
N VAL A 86 -6.59 3.61 6.43
CA VAL A 86 -6.50 2.87 5.17
C VAL A 86 -7.73 3.18 4.32
N SER A 87 -7.50 3.71 3.12
CA SER A 87 -8.58 4.03 2.19
C SER A 87 -9.15 2.77 1.53
N ALA A 88 -10.37 2.87 1.02
CA ALA A 88 -10.99 1.79 0.24
C ALA A 88 -10.16 1.47 -1.02
N SER A 89 -9.60 2.51 -1.66
CA SER A 89 -8.73 2.33 -2.84
C SER A 89 -7.49 1.52 -2.51
N ALA A 90 -6.90 1.73 -1.31
CA ALA A 90 -5.74 0.96 -0.87
C ALA A 90 -6.09 -0.51 -0.64
N LEU A 91 -7.24 -0.79 -0.05
CA LEU A 91 -7.72 -2.17 0.12
C LEU A 91 -7.93 -2.84 -1.23
N ASN A 92 -8.50 -2.11 -2.19
CA ASN A 92 -8.69 -2.61 -3.55
C ASN A 92 -7.34 -2.87 -4.24
N ALA A 93 -6.34 -2.03 -4.01
CA ALA A 93 -5.00 -2.22 -4.56
C ALA A 93 -4.38 -3.52 -4.06
N LEU A 94 -4.55 -3.86 -2.78
CA LEU A 94 -4.09 -5.13 -2.23
C LEU A 94 -4.76 -6.32 -2.94
N LEU A 95 -6.07 -6.22 -3.17
CA LEU A 95 -6.81 -7.25 -3.88
C LEU A 95 -6.32 -7.42 -5.32
N ILE A 96 -6.08 -6.33 -6.03
CA ILE A 96 -5.58 -6.37 -7.41
C ILE A 96 -4.21 -7.05 -7.45
N SER A 97 -3.32 -6.70 -6.54
CA SER A 97 -2.01 -7.36 -6.44
C SER A 97 -2.13 -8.84 -6.14
N GLN A 98 -3.08 -9.24 -5.27
CA GLN A 98 -3.33 -10.65 -4.99
C GLN A 98 -3.86 -11.39 -6.22
N GLN A 99 -4.75 -10.77 -6.99
CA GLN A 99 -5.27 -11.36 -8.22
C GLN A 99 -4.16 -11.57 -9.26
N LEU A 100 -3.19 -10.68 -9.31
CA LEU A 100 -2.04 -10.83 -10.19
C LEU A 100 -1.18 -12.03 -9.76
N ILE A 101 -0.95 -12.20 -8.46
CA ILE A 101 -0.24 -13.36 -7.90
C ILE A 101 -0.96 -14.64 -8.27
N ASP A 102 -2.28 -14.69 -8.10
CA ASP A 102 -3.10 -15.87 -8.42
C ASP A 102 -3.02 -16.21 -9.90
N SER A 103 -3.02 -15.20 -10.76
CA SER A 103 -2.93 -15.35 -12.20
C SER A 103 -1.56 -15.86 -12.65
N LEU A 104 -0.47 -15.28 -12.10
CA LEU A 104 0.90 -15.64 -12.45
C LEU A 104 1.39 -16.89 -11.70
N ARG A 105 0.73 -17.26 -10.60
CA ARG A 105 1.13 -18.33 -9.68
C ARG A 105 2.55 -18.11 -9.17
N GLN A 106 2.85 -16.86 -8.82
CA GLN A 106 4.20 -16.44 -8.46
C GLN A 106 4.14 -15.32 -7.44
N GLY A 107 5.00 -15.41 -6.41
CA GLY A 107 5.01 -14.45 -5.32
C GLY A 107 3.97 -14.74 -4.26
N GLN A 108 3.96 -13.91 -3.23
CA GLN A 108 3.02 -14.04 -2.11
C GLN A 108 2.91 -12.69 -1.39
N ILE A 109 1.72 -12.36 -0.94
CA ILE A 109 1.48 -11.21 -0.07
C ILE A 109 0.87 -11.73 1.22
N VAL A 110 1.44 -11.33 2.36
CA VAL A 110 0.91 -11.62 3.68
C VAL A 110 0.72 -10.30 4.42
N LEU A 111 -0.47 -10.10 5.00
CA LEU A 111 -0.78 -8.90 5.77
C LEU A 111 -0.69 -9.23 7.25
N ARG A 112 -0.11 -8.33 8.06
CA ARG A 112 -0.05 -8.53 9.50
C ARG A 112 -0.26 -7.24 10.28
N ASN A 113 -0.66 -7.39 11.55
CA ASN A 113 -0.93 -6.28 12.46
C ASN A 113 -1.98 -5.31 11.92
N ILE A 114 -3.00 -5.83 11.26
CA ILE A 114 -4.08 -4.99 10.71
C ILE A 114 -4.89 -4.42 11.89
N PRO A 115 -5.07 -3.07 11.94
CA PRO A 115 -5.90 -2.46 12.97
C PRO A 115 -7.33 -3.00 12.93
N ASP A 116 -7.96 -3.14 14.10
CA ASP A 116 -9.31 -3.73 14.22
C ASP A 116 -10.33 -3.06 13.30
N ALA A 117 -10.34 -1.76 13.23
CA ALA A 117 -11.27 -1.02 12.37
C ALA A 117 -11.08 -1.34 10.89
N THR A 118 -9.83 -1.46 10.47
CA THR A 118 -9.50 -1.83 9.09
C THR A 118 -9.89 -3.28 8.82
N TYR A 119 -9.61 -4.18 9.76
CA TYR A 119 -9.98 -5.59 9.64
C TYR A 119 -11.49 -5.77 9.47
N ARG A 120 -12.30 -5.07 10.28
CA ARG A 120 -13.76 -5.12 10.17
C ARG A 120 -14.25 -4.66 8.80
N LYS A 121 -13.66 -3.58 8.29
CA LYS A 121 -13.97 -3.06 6.96
C LYS A 121 -13.65 -4.08 5.88
N MET A 122 -12.49 -4.73 5.98
CA MET A 122 -12.08 -5.79 5.07
C MET A 122 -13.03 -6.98 5.14
N ASP A 123 -13.42 -7.37 6.34
CA ASP A 123 -14.32 -8.50 6.56
C ASP A 123 -15.71 -8.23 5.98
N GLU A 124 -16.23 -7.01 6.18
CA GLU A 124 -17.54 -6.60 5.64
C GLU A 124 -17.61 -6.69 4.12
N ILE A 125 -16.52 -6.44 3.42
CA ILE A 125 -16.47 -6.49 1.96
C ILE A 125 -15.86 -7.79 1.43
N GLY A 126 -15.60 -8.76 2.28
CA GLY A 126 -15.16 -10.10 1.89
C GLY A 126 -13.67 -10.24 1.58
N LEU A 127 -12.85 -9.23 1.87
CA LEU A 127 -11.41 -9.27 1.57
C LEU A 127 -10.64 -10.21 2.47
N THR A 128 -11.12 -10.47 3.69
CA THR A 128 -10.42 -11.36 4.63
C THR A 128 -10.36 -12.80 4.14
N GLU A 129 -11.28 -13.19 3.24
CA GLU A 129 -11.29 -14.52 2.63
C GLU A 129 -10.37 -14.61 1.41
N LEU A 130 -10.04 -13.46 0.80
CA LEU A 130 -9.28 -13.40 -0.43
C LEU A 130 -7.80 -13.08 -0.21
N LEU A 131 -7.46 -12.49 0.93
CA LEU A 131 -6.11 -12.08 1.26
C LEU A 131 -5.56 -12.94 2.40
N MET A 132 -4.27 -13.19 2.37
CA MET A 132 -3.60 -13.95 3.44
C MET A 132 -3.26 -13.02 4.59
N ILE A 133 -3.80 -13.33 5.76
CA ILE A 133 -3.63 -12.51 6.97
C ILE A 133 -2.95 -13.36 8.04
N GLU A 134 -1.86 -12.84 8.58
CA GLU A 134 -1.11 -13.46 9.66
C GLU A 134 -1.64 -12.94 11.01
N ASP A 135 -1.83 -13.83 11.95
CA ASP A 135 -2.28 -13.47 13.30
C ASP A 135 -1.18 -12.86 14.16
#